data_950aa3a8aaaaf3405b791e2d7af23e44
#
_entry.id   950aa3a8aaaaf3405b791e2d7af23e44
#
_cell.length_a   1.000
_cell.length_b   1.000
_cell.length_c   1.000
_cell.angle_alpha   90.00
_cell.angle_beta   90.00
_cell.angle_gamma   90.00
#
_symmetry.space_group_name_H-M   'P 1'
#
loop_
_entity.id
_entity.type
_entity.pdbx_description
1 polymer ?
#
loop_
_entity_poly.entity_id
_entity_poly.type
_entity_poly.pdbx_seq_one_letter_code
_entity_poly.pdbx_strand_id
1 'polypeptide(L)'
;MPKILESFTTSENAPTLWIFGYGSLIWNTGFSYDESLKAIAHGYSLRMYQGNTFHRGDTILDNNNYERLQPGRVATLIEDKQSYACGLVFRVTGGAKINAALEHLHEREVLNGYEFNIVPVEALITKDGSERTARITALTCIANANNEFYLGPGPLDEIGEQIALAKGCAGPNSDYLFRLVDAIRSLFPNYCDNHIFALEGSVMERRQRA
;
A
#
# COMPACT_ATOMS: atom_id res chain seq x y z
N MET A 1 20.86 6.73 9.44
CA MET A 1 19.54 6.54 10.10
C MET A 1 18.72 7.80 9.92
N PRO A 2 17.50 7.75 9.40
CA PRO A 2 16.71 8.96 9.20
C PRO A 2 16.33 9.59 10.55
N LYS A 3 16.34 10.93 10.61
CA LYS A 3 15.92 11.76 11.77
C LYS A 3 14.46 11.52 12.26
N ILE A 4 13.76 10.61 11.63
CA ILE A 4 12.38 10.22 11.94
C ILE A 4 12.26 9.57 13.33
N LEU A 5 13.31 8.90 13.84
CA LEU A 5 13.28 8.23 15.14
C LEU A 5 13.23 9.19 16.35
N GLU A 6 13.67 10.43 16.19
CA GLU A 6 13.69 11.41 17.30
C GLU A 6 12.30 11.91 17.72
N SER A 7 11.29 11.75 16.86
CA SER A 7 9.93 12.25 17.11
C SER A 7 9.02 11.27 17.88
N PHE A 8 9.46 10.04 18.14
CA PHE A 8 8.63 8.98 18.74
C PHE A 8 8.99 8.60 20.18
N THR A 9 9.87 9.35 20.82
CA THR A 9 10.23 9.12 22.22
C THR A 9 9.49 10.10 23.13
N THR A 10 8.42 9.67 23.77
CA THR A 10 7.89 10.34 24.96
C THR A 10 7.56 9.31 26.02
N SER A 11 8.09 9.55 27.22
CA SER A 11 7.73 8.98 28.52
C SER A 11 8.25 7.58 28.87
N GLU A 12 8.24 7.26 30.15
CA GLU A 12 8.71 6.11 30.93
C GLU A 12 8.40 4.70 30.36
N ASN A 13 7.72 4.60 29.23
CA ASN A 13 7.38 3.36 28.54
C ASN A 13 8.31 3.11 27.34
N ALA A 14 8.46 1.85 26.95
CA ALA A 14 9.21 1.45 25.77
C ALA A 14 8.78 2.25 24.51
N PRO A 15 9.72 2.64 23.62
CA PRO A 15 9.41 3.39 22.41
C PRO A 15 8.36 2.67 21.59
N THR A 16 7.41 3.41 21.04
CA THR A 16 6.31 2.88 20.24
C THR A 16 6.24 3.58 18.88
N LEU A 17 6.11 2.80 17.81
CA LEU A 17 5.89 3.25 16.44
C LEU A 17 4.56 2.71 15.94
N TRP A 18 3.76 3.57 15.30
CA TRP A 18 2.60 3.17 14.54
C TRP A 18 2.92 3.17 13.04
N ILE A 19 2.56 2.11 12.32
CA ILE A 19 2.79 1.94 10.89
C ILE A 19 1.45 1.79 10.19
N PHE A 20 1.14 2.66 9.23
CA PHE A 20 -0.09 2.57 8.43
C PHE A 20 0.15 1.84 7.12
N GLY A 21 -0.52 0.71 6.94
CA GLY A 21 -0.52 -0.12 5.73
C GLY A 21 -1.84 -0.03 4.98
N TYR A 22 -1.79 0.33 3.71
CA TYR A 22 -2.96 0.51 2.84
C TYR A 22 -2.94 -0.37 1.58
N GLY A 23 -1.83 -1.05 1.32
CA GLY A 23 -1.62 -1.96 0.19
C GLY A 23 -1.39 -3.38 0.68
N SER A 24 -0.38 -4.04 0.12
CA SER A 24 -0.03 -5.41 0.51
C SER A 24 0.34 -5.58 1.99
N LEU A 25 0.68 -4.52 2.70
CA LEU A 25 0.89 -4.55 4.15
C LEU A 25 -0.37 -4.97 4.92
N ILE A 26 -1.58 -4.82 4.36
CA ILE A 26 -2.83 -5.25 5.00
C ILE A 26 -2.83 -6.77 5.25
N TRP A 27 -2.24 -7.57 4.35
CA TRP A 27 -2.24 -9.03 4.46
C TRP A 27 -0.85 -9.66 4.61
N ASN A 28 0.19 -8.88 4.44
CA ASN A 28 1.58 -9.35 4.54
C ASN A 28 2.46 -8.23 5.06
N THR A 29 2.52 -8.06 6.38
CA THR A 29 3.32 -7.04 7.04
C THR A 29 4.81 -7.31 6.90
N GLY A 30 5.24 -8.58 7.07
CA GLY A 30 6.63 -9.00 7.10
C GLY A 30 7.40 -8.59 8.36
N PHE A 31 6.77 -7.85 9.28
CA PHE A 31 7.32 -7.47 10.57
C PHE A 31 6.39 -7.84 11.72
N SER A 32 6.94 -7.96 12.94
CA SER A 32 6.17 -8.24 14.15
C SER A 32 5.52 -6.98 14.68
N TYR A 33 4.27 -7.06 15.09
CA TYR A 33 3.51 -5.98 15.71
C TYR A 33 2.74 -6.50 16.94
N ASP A 34 2.35 -5.60 17.82
CA ASP A 34 1.66 -5.94 19.08
C ASP A 34 0.14 -5.84 18.93
N GLU A 35 -0.33 -4.96 18.04
CA GLU A 35 -1.76 -4.69 17.82
C GLU A 35 -1.96 -4.17 16.40
N SER A 36 -3.12 -4.44 15.82
CA SER A 36 -3.57 -3.82 14.58
C SER A 36 -4.99 -3.29 14.71
N LEU A 37 -5.25 -2.12 14.14
CA LEU A 37 -6.57 -1.47 14.14
C LEU A 37 -6.92 -1.06 12.71
N LYS A 38 -8.21 -1.10 12.37
CA LYS A 38 -8.71 -0.47 11.15
C LYS A 38 -8.45 1.02 11.24
N ALA A 39 -8.00 1.64 10.15
CA ALA A 39 -7.69 3.06 10.15
C ALA A 39 -8.00 3.72 8.82
N ILE A 40 -8.26 5.01 8.87
CA ILE A 40 -8.60 5.88 7.73
C ILE A 40 -7.58 7.01 7.67
N ALA A 41 -6.93 7.16 6.52
CA ALA A 41 -6.10 8.31 6.20
C ALA A 41 -6.91 9.33 5.40
N HIS A 42 -7.40 10.38 6.06
CA HIS A 42 -8.12 11.46 5.40
C HIS A 42 -7.17 12.33 4.58
N GLY A 43 -7.65 12.86 3.45
CA GLY A 43 -6.86 13.68 2.55
C GLY A 43 -5.99 12.89 1.57
N TYR A 44 -6.25 11.60 1.43
CA TYR A 44 -5.54 10.70 0.51
C TYR A 44 -6.50 9.84 -0.30
N SER A 45 -6.12 9.55 -1.54
CA SER A 45 -6.76 8.55 -2.41
C SER A 45 -5.82 7.38 -2.65
N LEU A 46 -6.36 6.16 -2.69
CA LEU A 46 -5.62 4.95 -3.04
C LEU A 46 -5.56 4.80 -4.57
N ARG A 47 -4.36 4.69 -5.15
CA ARG A 47 -4.17 4.63 -6.60
C ARG A 47 -3.14 3.58 -7.02
N MET A 48 -3.38 2.90 -8.14
CA MET A 48 -2.48 1.92 -8.76
C MET A 48 -1.47 2.63 -9.67
N TYR A 49 -0.68 3.55 -9.11
CA TYR A 49 0.23 4.43 -9.88
C TYR A 49 1.71 4.11 -9.73
N GLN A 50 2.09 3.28 -8.77
CA GLN A 50 3.48 2.82 -8.63
C GLN A 50 3.73 1.61 -9.52
N GLY A 51 4.85 1.62 -10.24
CA GLY A 51 5.34 0.48 -11.00
C GLY A 51 6.08 -0.51 -10.12
N ASN A 52 6.00 -1.78 -10.51
CA ASN A 52 6.76 -2.85 -9.87
C ASN A 52 7.26 -3.81 -10.95
N THR A 53 8.57 -3.88 -11.11
CA THR A 53 9.24 -4.63 -12.19
C THR A 53 9.71 -6.02 -11.74
N PHE A 54 9.65 -6.33 -10.46
CA PHE A 54 10.15 -7.59 -9.93
C PHE A 54 9.03 -8.50 -9.42
N HIS A 55 8.25 -8.04 -8.44
CA HIS A 55 7.22 -8.89 -7.82
C HIS A 55 5.98 -9.05 -8.69
N ARG A 56 5.58 -8.01 -9.44
CA ARG A 56 4.33 -7.95 -10.22
C ARG A 56 4.51 -7.59 -11.68
N GLY A 57 5.73 -7.36 -12.11
CA GLY A 57 6.13 -7.13 -13.50
C GLY A 57 7.38 -7.90 -13.83
N ASP A 58 7.74 -7.93 -15.10
CA ASP A 58 8.88 -8.66 -15.62
C ASP A 58 9.52 -7.90 -16.80
N THR A 59 10.63 -8.44 -17.30
CA THR A 59 11.22 -8.07 -18.57
C THR A 59 10.77 -9.07 -19.64
N ILE A 60 10.15 -8.59 -20.69
CA ILE A 60 9.70 -9.41 -21.82
C ILE A 60 10.55 -9.11 -23.06
N LEU A 61 10.69 -10.10 -23.93
CA LEU A 61 11.25 -9.89 -25.27
C LEU A 61 10.15 -9.41 -26.21
N ASP A 62 10.39 -8.31 -26.92
CA ASP A 62 9.51 -7.87 -28.00
C ASP A 62 9.72 -8.72 -29.28
N ASN A 63 8.92 -8.44 -30.32
CA ASN A 63 8.97 -9.17 -31.59
C ASN A 63 10.34 -9.06 -32.32
N ASN A 64 11.19 -8.16 -31.87
CA ASN A 64 12.56 -7.98 -32.42
C ASN A 64 13.64 -8.53 -31.47
N ASN A 65 13.26 -9.30 -30.43
CA ASN A 65 14.13 -9.84 -29.38
C ASN A 65 14.83 -8.76 -28.52
N TYR A 66 14.27 -7.55 -28.42
CA TYR A 66 14.73 -6.56 -27.46
C TYR A 66 14.00 -6.74 -26.12
N GLU A 67 14.75 -6.66 -25.03
CA GLU A 67 14.19 -6.66 -23.69
C GLU A 67 13.36 -5.38 -23.45
N ARG A 68 12.12 -5.56 -23.06
CA ARG A 68 11.21 -4.48 -22.65
C ARG A 68 10.71 -4.73 -21.24
N LEU A 69 10.78 -3.71 -20.41
CA LEU A 69 10.15 -3.75 -19.09
C LEU A 69 8.62 -3.77 -19.25
N GLN A 70 7.99 -4.74 -18.61
CA GLN A 70 6.54 -4.80 -18.45
C GLN A 70 6.22 -4.68 -16.95
N PRO A 71 6.25 -3.46 -16.39
CA PRO A 71 6.00 -3.27 -14.97
C PRO A 71 4.55 -3.59 -14.65
N GLY A 72 4.33 -4.30 -13.55
CA GLY A 72 3.02 -4.34 -12.91
C GLY A 72 2.73 -3.03 -12.20
N ARG A 73 1.47 -2.83 -11.78
CA ARG A 73 1.05 -1.68 -10.98
C ARG A 73 0.70 -2.10 -9.57
N VAL A 74 1.17 -1.35 -8.61
CA VAL A 74 0.89 -1.53 -7.19
C VAL A 74 0.39 -0.22 -6.58
N ALA A 75 -0.20 -0.34 -5.38
CA ALA A 75 -0.87 0.77 -4.72
C ALA A 75 0.10 1.81 -4.16
N THR A 76 -0.26 3.08 -4.29
CA THR A 76 0.30 4.21 -3.54
C THR A 76 -0.80 5.14 -3.08
N LEU A 77 -0.51 6.05 -2.14
CA LEU A 77 -1.40 7.13 -1.73
C LEU A 77 -1.09 8.39 -2.54
N ILE A 78 -2.14 9.07 -2.98
CA ILE A 78 -2.05 10.38 -3.62
C ILE A 78 -2.80 11.39 -2.76
N GLU A 79 -2.22 12.55 -2.52
CA GLU A 79 -2.91 13.63 -1.79
C GLU A 79 -4.20 14.04 -2.52
N ASP A 80 -5.30 13.99 -1.79
CA ASP A 80 -6.64 14.33 -2.28
C ASP A 80 -7.50 14.75 -1.09
N LYS A 81 -7.61 16.06 -0.89
CA LYS A 81 -8.28 16.65 0.27
C LYS A 81 -9.75 16.27 0.43
N GLN A 82 -10.40 15.78 -0.63
CA GLN A 82 -11.81 15.40 -0.64
C GLN A 82 -12.01 13.89 -0.45
N SER A 83 -10.93 13.13 -0.39
CA SER A 83 -10.95 11.68 -0.31
C SER A 83 -10.37 11.16 1.00
N TYR A 84 -10.48 9.85 1.17
CA TYR A 84 -9.83 9.12 2.23
C TYR A 84 -9.42 7.73 1.74
N ALA A 85 -8.34 7.20 2.32
CA ALA A 85 -7.88 5.84 2.06
C ALA A 85 -8.02 4.98 3.32
N CYS A 86 -8.49 3.75 3.14
CA CYS A 86 -8.66 2.77 4.21
C CYS A 86 -7.46 1.83 4.29
N GLY A 87 -7.14 1.38 5.52
CA GLY A 87 -6.06 0.46 5.77
C GLY A 87 -6.04 -0.05 7.21
N LEU A 88 -4.91 -0.60 7.59
CA LEU A 88 -4.63 -1.02 8.96
C LEU A 88 -3.50 -0.18 9.54
N VAL A 89 -3.60 0.17 10.81
CA VAL A 89 -2.47 0.74 11.56
C VAL A 89 -1.96 -0.31 12.54
N PHE A 90 -0.65 -0.51 12.54
CA PHE A 90 0.06 -1.53 13.33
C PHE A 90 0.90 -0.87 14.41
N ARG A 91 0.73 -1.30 15.66
CA ARG A 91 1.53 -0.86 16.78
C ARG A 91 2.75 -1.76 16.95
N VAL A 92 3.93 -1.16 16.97
CA VAL A 92 5.21 -1.83 17.20
C VAL A 92 5.87 -1.21 18.42
N THR A 93 6.09 -2.00 19.48
CA THR A 93 6.67 -1.53 20.73
C THR A 93 8.04 -2.16 20.98
N GLY A 94 8.98 -1.33 21.40
CA GLY A 94 10.36 -1.72 21.73
C GLY A 94 11.35 -1.47 20.61
N GLY A 95 12.50 -0.89 20.95
CA GLY A 95 13.49 -0.42 19.97
C GLY A 95 13.97 -1.50 18.99
N ALA A 96 14.20 -2.72 19.46
CA ALA A 96 14.63 -3.82 18.58
C ALA A 96 13.57 -4.19 17.53
N LYS A 97 12.28 -4.28 17.92
CA LYS A 97 11.18 -4.56 16.99
C LYS A 97 10.98 -3.41 16.00
N ILE A 98 11.10 -2.17 16.47
CA ILE A 98 10.97 -0.98 15.62
C ILE A 98 12.07 -0.96 14.57
N ASN A 99 13.33 -1.20 14.96
CA ASN A 99 14.44 -1.24 14.02
C ASN A 99 14.25 -2.34 12.96
N ALA A 100 13.88 -3.55 13.38
CA ALA A 100 13.60 -4.65 12.46
C ALA A 100 12.44 -4.33 11.48
N ALA A 101 11.38 -3.68 11.97
CA ALA A 101 10.27 -3.25 11.10
C ALA A 101 10.70 -2.17 10.08
N LEU A 102 11.52 -1.20 10.51
CA LEU A 102 12.05 -0.16 9.63
C LEU A 102 13.02 -0.71 8.58
N GLU A 103 13.90 -1.63 8.95
CA GLU A 103 14.81 -2.32 8.03
C GLU A 103 14.02 -3.11 6.98
N HIS A 104 13.03 -3.89 7.42
CA HIS A 104 12.15 -4.64 6.52
C HIS A 104 11.39 -3.72 5.56
N LEU A 105 10.81 -2.62 6.04
CA LEU A 105 10.11 -1.66 5.19
C LEU A 105 11.06 -0.93 4.23
N HIS A 106 12.29 -0.66 4.65
CA HIS A 106 13.30 -0.08 3.79
C HIS A 106 13.61 -1.00 2.60
N GLU A 107 13.92 -2.26 2.87
CA GLU A 107 14.22 -3.26 1.83
C GLU A 107 13.04 -3.51 0.89
N ARG A 108 11.84 -3.57 1.46
CA ARG A 108 10.64 -3.94 0.71
C ARG A 108 10.03 -2.79 -0.07
N GLU A 109 10.04 -1.57 0.49
CA GLU A 109 9.29 -0.44 -0.05
C GLU A 109 10.25 0.66 -0.56
N VAL A 110 11.23 1.08 0.26
CA VAL A 110 12.09 2.23 -0.09
C VAL A 110 12.98 1.91 -1.29
N LEU A 111 13.56 0.71 -1.35
CA LEU A 111 14.35 0.27 -2.51
C LEU A 111 13.50 0.08 -3.78
N ASN A 112 12.18 0.09 -3.67
CA ASN A 112 11.22 0.03 -4.78
C ASN A 112 10.53 1.38 -5.06
N GLY A 113 11.15 2.49 -4.65
CA GLY A 113 10.73 3.85 -5.00
C GLY A 113 9.72 4.50 -4.06
N TYR A 114 9.42 3.89 -2.92
CA TYR A 114 8.60 4.52 -1.89
C TYR A 114 9.46 5.33 -0.93
N GLU A 115 8.86 6.36 -0.35
CA GLU A 115 9.47 7.17 0.71
C GLU A 115 8.70 6.99 2.02
N PHE A 116 9.43 7.07 3.14
CA PHE A 116 8.80 7.14 4.46
C PHE A 116 8.12 8.49 4.66
N ASN A 117 6.85 8.43 5.02
CA ASN A 117 6.02 9.60 5.29
C ASN A 117 5.32 9.46 6.64
N ILE A 118 5.08 10.57 7.31
CA ILE A 118 4.31 10.63 8.54
C ILE A 118 2.93 11.18 8.21
N VAL A 119 1.91 10.39 8.49
CA VAL A 119 0.52 10.75 8.19
C VAL A 119 -0.37 10.64 9.43
N PRO A 120 -1.31 11.57 9.63
CA PRO A 120 -2.36 11.39 10.62
C PRO A 120 -3.40 10.41 10.10
N VAL A 121 -3.74 9.42 10.91
CA VAL A 121 -4.80 8.46 10.62
C VAL A 121 -5.83 8.45 11.75
N GLU A 122 -7.06 8.15 11.42
CA GLU A 122 -8.15 7.91 12.37
C GLU A 122 -8.30 6.40 12.55
N ALA A 123 -7.89 5.88 13.71
CA ALA A 123 -8.02 4.47 14.04
C ALA A 123 -9.41 4.18 14.64
N LEU A 124 -10.02 3.07 14.19
CA LEU A 124 -11.32 2.60 14.67
C LEU A 124 -11.09 1.60 15.81
N ILE A 125 -11.53 1.94 17.02
CA ILE A 125 -11.38 1.16 18.22
C ILE A 125 -12.74 0.61 18.62
N THR A 126 -12.91 -0.70 18.60
CA THR A 126 -14.11 -1.36 19.11
C THR A 126 -13.81 -1.91 20.51
N LYS A 127 -14.46 -1.37 21.53
CA LYS A 127 -14.35 -1.85 22.91
C LYS A 127 -15.73 -1.95 23.55
N ASP A 128 -16.01 -3.09 24.15
CA ASP A 128 -17.28 -3.38 24.87
C ASP A 128 -18.54 -3.10 24.00
N GLY A 129 -18.47 -3.39 22.69
CA GLY A 129 -19.55 -3.13 21.73
C GLY A 129 -19.73 -1.66 21.34
N SER A 130 -18.90 -0.74 21.83
CA SER A 130 -18.88 0.66 21.43
C SER A 130 -17.74 0.93 20.45
N GLU A 131 -18.04 1.65 19.37
CA GLU A 131 -17.04 2.14 18.43
C GLU A 131 -16.58 3.54 18.86
N ARG A 132 -15.27 3.71 18.88
CA ARG A 132 -14.61 5.00 19.12
C ARG A 132 -13.54 5.21 18.07
N THR A 133 -13.17 6.45 17.84
CA THR A 133 -12.05 6.79 16.99
C THR A 133 -10.94 7.43 17.80
N ALA A 134 -9.69 7.19 17.37
CA ALA A 134 -8.52 7.86 17.92
C ALA A 134 -7.64 8.36 16.78
N ARG A 135 -7.18 9.61 16.89
CA ARG A 135 -6.18 10.14 15.95
C ARG A 135 -4.80 9.62 16.32
N ILE A 136 -4.14 8.97 15.39
CA ILE A 136 -2.81 8.41 15.52
C ILE A 136 -1.90 9.03 14.46
N THR A 137 -0.68 9.39 14.84
CA THR A 137 0.38 9.75 13.89
C THR A 137 1.13 8.48 13.54
N ALA A 138 1.10 8.09 12.27
CA ALA A 138 1.65 6.83 11.79
C ALA A 138 2.69 7.05 10.68
N LEU A 139 3.72 6.19 10.66
CA LEU A 139 4.62 6.03 9.53
C LEU A 139 3.90 5.27 8.42
N THR A 140 4.09 5.69 7.19
CA THR A 140 3.65 4.95 6.00
C THR A 140 4.67 5.10 4.88
N CYS A 141 4.53 4.30 3.82
CA CYS A 141 5.37 4.37 2.63
C CYS A 141 4.54 4.91 1.46
N ILE A 142 4.95 6.03 0.86
CA ILE A 142 4.25 6.66 -0.27
C ILE A 142 5.21 6.75 -1.46
N ALA A 143 4.78 6.30 -2.64
CA ALA A 143 5.48 6.52 -3.89
C ALA A 143 4.93 7.78 -4.57
N ASN A 144 5.82 8.64 -5.00
CA ASN A 144 5.49 9.91 -5.66
C ASN A 144 6.14 10.00 -7.05
N ALA A 145 5.83 11.04 -7.80
CA ALA A 145 6.29 11.24 -9.17
C ALA A 145 7.81 11.45 -9.32
N ASN A 146 8.56 11.56 -8.22
CA ASN A 146 10.00 11.80 -8.26
C ASN A 146 10.82 10.50 -8.33
N ASN A 147 10.19 9.33 -8.25
CA ASN A 147 10.88 8.05 -8.38
C ASN A 147 10.75 7.45 -9.79
N GLU A 148 11.76 6.72 -10.21
CA GLU A 148 11.87 6.14 -11.55
C GLU A 148 10.81 5.06 -11.86
N PHE A 149 10.22 4.46 -10.82
CA PHE A 149 9.19 3.42 -10.95
C PHE A 149 7.77 4.01 -10.99
N TYR A 150 7.60 5.33 -10.81
CA TYR A 150 6.27 5.93 -10.79
C TYR A 150 5.66 6.00 -12.18
N LEU A 151 4.60 5.24 -12.42
CA LEU A 151 3.89 5.19 -13.70
C LEU A 151 2.81 6.25 -13.83
N GLY A 152 2.36 6.80 -12.71
CA GLY A 152 1.38 7.88 -12.67
C GLY A 152 -0.03 7.49 -13.12
N PRO A 153 -0.89 8.54 -13.26
CA PRO A 153 -2.25 8.38 -13.76
C PRO A 153 -2.29 8.03 -15.24
N GLY A 154 -3.37 7.42 -15.67
CA GLY A 154 -3.68 7.09 -17.05
C GLY A 154 -5.13 6.68 -17.19
N PRO A 155 -5.62 6.43 -18.41
CA PRO A 155 -6.93 5.86 -18.65
C PRO A 155 -7.13 4.54 -17.90
N LEU A 156 -8.29 4.35 -17.27
CA LEU A 156 -8.56 3.14 -16.49
C LEU A 156 -8.41 1.86 -17.32
N ASP A 157 -8.77 1.92 -18.58
CA ASP A 157 -8.66 0.79 -19.50
C ASP A 157 -7.21 0.39 -19.75
N GLU A 158 -6.31 1.35 -19.95
CA GLU A 158 -4.87 1.09 -20.14
C GLU A 158 -4.23 0.55 -18.87
N ILE A 159 -4.58 1.12 -17.70
CA ILE A 159 -4.14 0.62 -16.41
C ILE A 159 -4.65 -0.81 -16.19
N GLY A 160 -5.92 -1.07 -16.49
CA GLY A 160 -6.53 -2.40 -16.37
C GLY A 160 -5.87 -3.44 -17.31
N GLU A 161 -5.57 -3.06 -18.54
CA GLU A 161 -4.85 -3.92 -19.49
C GLU A 161 -3.43 -4.23 -18.97
N GLN A 162 -2.69 -3.24 -18.52
CA GLN A 162 -1.36 -3.42 -17.95
C GLN A 162 -1.38 -4.38 -16.76
N ILE A 163 -2.36 -4.22 -15.83
CA ILE A 163 -2.51 -5.12 -14.68
C ILE A 163 -2.90 -6.54 -15.11
N ALA A 164 -3.75 -6.69 -16.12
CA ALA A 164 -4.19 -8.00 -16.61
C ALA A 164 -3.04 -8.80 -17.24
N LEU A 165 -2.12 -8.13 -17.94
CA LEU A 165 -1.02 -8.76 -18.67
C LEU A 165 0.25 -8.95 -17.84
N ALA A 166 0.51 -8.06 -16.88
CA ALA A 166 1.75 -8.09 -16.11
C ALA A 166 1.80 -9.27 -15.13
N LYS A 167 2.98 -9.90 -15.05
CA LYS A 167 3.27 -11.01 -14.13
C LYS A 167 4.72 -10.91 -13.68
N GLY A 168 4.96 -11.04 -12.38
CA GLY A 168 6.30 -11.07 -11.80
C GLY A 168 6.56 -12.33 -10.98
N CYS A 169 7.65 -12.35 -10.23
CA CYS A 169 8.03 -13.52 -9.42
C CYS A 169 7.00 -13.88 -8.34
N ALA A 170 6.22 -12.90 -7.86
CA ALA A 170 5.15 -13.12 -6.88
C ALA A 170 3.77 -13.42 -7.54
N GLY A 171 3.76 -13.73 -8.84
CA GLY A 171 2.58 -14.09 -9.62
C GLY A 171 1.95 -12.92 -10.39
N PRO A 172 0.76 -13.16 -11.00
CA PRO A 172 0.05 -12.17 -11.80
C PRO A 172 -0.22 -10.88 -11.04
N ASN A 173 -0.15 -9.75 -11.72
CA ASN A 173 -0.47 -8.46 -11.10
C ASN A 173 -1.96 -8.33 -10.78
N SER A 174 -2.83 -8.97 -11.57
CA SER A 174 -4.26 -9.08 -11.27
C SER A 174 -4.55 -9.71 -9.91
N ASP A 175 -3.74 -10.69 -9.46
CA ASP A 175 -3.93 -11.32 -8.15
C ASP A 175 -3.63 -10.35 -7.00
N TYR A 176 -2.68 -9.41 -7.20
CA TYR A 176 -2.45 -8.32 -6.25
C TYR A 176 -3.69 -7.41 -6.14
N LEU A 177 -4.25 -6.98 -7.29
CA LEU A 177 -5.42 -6.12 -7.32
C LEU A 177 -6.63 -6.79 -6.65
N PHE A 178 -6.93 -8.03 -6.99
CA PHE A 178 -8.06 -8.76 -6.41
C PHE A 178 -7.90 -8.95 -4.90
N ARG A 179 -6.69 -9.30 -4.46
CA ARG A 179 -6.40 -9.44 -3.03
C ARG A 179 -6.54 -8.12 -2.27
N LEU A 180 -6.17 -7.00 -2.89
CA LEU A 180 -6.36 -5.68 -2.32
C LEU A 180 -7.85 -5.34 -2.19
N VAL A 181 -8.63 -5.59 -3.23
CA VAL A 181 -10.09 -5.38 -3.24
C VAL A 181 -10.78 -6.22 -2.16
N ASP A 182 -10.46 -7.51 -2.09
CA ASP A 182 -11.03 -8.43 -1.09
C ASP A 182 -10.71 -7.98 0.34
N ALA A 183 -9.46 -7.55 0.59
CA ALA A 183 -9.05 -7.05 1.88
C ALA A 183 -9.80 -5.76 2.27
N ILE A 184 -9.93 -4.82 1.33
CA ILE A 184 -10.66 -3.57 1.55
C ILE A 184 -12.14 -3.86 1.83
N ARG A 185 -12.82 -4.66 1.02
CA ARG A 185 -14.24 -5.01 1.22
C ARG A 185 -14.47 -5.73 2.56
N SER A 186 -13.58 -6.64 2.94
CA SER A 186 -13.69 -7.36 4.20
C SER A 186 -13.53 -6.45 5.41
N LEU A 187 -12.57 -5.52 5.36
CA LEU A 187 -12.27 -4.63 6.47
C LEU A 187 -13.25 -3.45 6.55
N PHE A 188 -13.66 -2.91 5.40
CA PHE A 188 -14.46 -1.70 5.25
C PHE A 188 -15.62 -1.92 4.28
N PRO A 189 -16.68 -2.68 4.66
CA PRO A 189 -17.76 -3.05 3.74
C PRO A 189 -18.49 -1.86 3.11
N ASN A 190 -18.49 -0.71 3.78
CA ASN A 190 -19.16 0.52 3.31
C ASN A 190 -18.21 1.49 2.57
N TYR A 191 -16.94 1.12 2.41
CA TYR A 191 -15.98 1.94 1.66
C TYR A 191 -16.21 1.77 0.16
N CYS A 192 -16.20 2.89 -0.56
CA CYS A 192 -16.31 2.90 -2.00
C CYS A 192 -15.11 3.64 -2.59
N ASP A 193 -14.31 2.95 -3.37
CA ASP A 193 -13.22 3.54 -4.15
C ASP A 193 -13.46 3.30 -5.64
N ASN A 194 -13.83 4.39 -6.35
CA ASN A 194 -14.19 4.32 -7.76
C ASN A 194 -13.01 3.88 -8.65
N HIS A 195 -11.75 4.17 -8.25
CA HIS A 195 -10.59 3.78 -9.04
C HIS A 195 -10.28 2.29 -8.88
N ILE A 196 -10.17 1.82 -7.65
CA ILE A 196 -9.78 0.43 -7.36
C ILE A 196 -10.86 -0.55 -7.84
N PHE A 197 -12.14 -0.25 -7.59
CA PHE A 197 -13.24 -1.14 -7.98
C PHE A 197 -13.53 -1.10 -9.49
N ALA A 198 -13.32 0.04 -10.17
CA ALA A 198 -13.40 0.10 -11.62
C ALA A 198 -12.27 -0.69 -12.29
N LEU A 199 -11.05 -0.65 -11.74
CA LEU A 199 -9.94 -1.47 -12.22
C LEU A 199 -10.20 -2.96 -12.04
N GLU A 200 -10.78 -3.36 -10.90
CA GLU A 200 -11.18 -4.76 -10.71
C GLU A 200 -12.11 -5.23 -11.82
N GLY A 201 -13.19 -4.48 -12.11
CA GLY A 201 -14.13 -4.81 -13.19
C GLY A 201 -13.43 -4.91 -14.54
N SER A 202 -12.61 -3.93 -14.89
CA SER A 202 -11.85 -3.89 -16.14
C SER A 202 -10.90 -5.10 -16.31
N VAL A 203 -10.21 -5.50 -15.24
CA VAL A 203 -9.30 -6.66 -15.25
C VAL A 203 -10.08 -7.97 -15.32
N MET A 204 -11.20 -8.10 -14.60
CA MET A 204 -12.05 -9.30 -14.65
C MET A 204 -12.60 -9.56 -16.06
N GLU A 205 -13.10 -8.52 -16.73
CA GLU A 205 -13.59 -8.64 -18.12
C GLU A 205 -12.50 -9.13 -19.09
N ARG A 206 -11.27 -8.64 -18.94
CA ARG A 206 -10.15 -9.05 -19.79
C ARG A 206 -9.75 -10.51 -19.56
N ARG A 207 -9.75 -10.95 -18.32
CA ARG A 207 -9.45 -12.36 -18.00
C ARG A 207 -10.51 -13.36 -18.48
N GLN A 208 -11.75 -12.91 -18.65
CA GLN A 208 -12.81 -13.77 -19.21
C GLN A 208 -12.73 -13.89 -20.74
N ARG A 209 -12.06 -12.95 -21.40
CA ARG A 209 -11.89 -12.94 -22.88
C ARG A 209 -10.61 -13.62 -23.35
N ALA A 210 -9.65 -13.88 -22.44
CA ALA A 210 -8.36 -14.52 -22.73
C ALA A 210 -8.42 -16.02 -22.50
#